data_15be9807c30d2db2ab344c1bd1e6dd98
#
_entry.id   15be9807c30d2db2ab344c1bd1e6dd98
#
_cell.length_a   1.000
_cell.length_b   1.000
_cell.length_c   1.000
_cell.angle_alpha   90.00
_cell.angle_beta   90.00
_cell.angle_gamma   90.00
#
_symmetry.space_group_name_H-M   'P 1'
#
loop_
_entity.id
_entity.type
_entity.pdbx_description
1 polymer ?
#
loop_
_entity_poly.entity_id
_entity_poly.type
_entity_poly.pdbx_seq_one_letter_code
_entity_poly.pdbx_strand_id
1 'polypeptide(L)'
;MLSTQFNRDNQHQAIIKPSLLAGCIALALLPSAAFAAPATEETVIVEGSATAPDDGENDYNVTSTSAGTKMQMTQRDIPQSVTIVSQQRMEDQQLQTLGEVMENTLGISKSQADSDRALYYSRGFQIDNYMVDGIPTYFESRWNLGDALSDMALFERVEVVRGATGLMTGTGNPSAAINMVRKHATSREFKGDVSAEYGSWNKERYVADLQSPLTEDGKIRARIVGGYQNNDSWLDRYNSEKTFFSGIVDADLGDLTMLSAGYEYQRIDVNSPTWGGLPRWNTDGSSNSYDRARSTAPDWAYNDKEINKVFMTLKQRFADTWQATLNATHSEVEFDSKMMYVDAYVNKADGMLVGPYINYGPGFDYVGGTGWNSGKRKVDALDLFADGSYELFGRQHNLMFGGSYSKQNNRYFSSWANIFPDEIGSFYNFNGNFPQTDWSPQSLAQDDTTHMKSLYAATRVTLADPLHLILGARYTNWRVDTLTYSMEKNHTTPYAGLVFDINDNWSTYASYTSIFQPQNDRDSSGKYLTPITGNNYELGLK
;
A
#
# COMPACT_ATOMS: atom_id res chain seq x y z
N MET A 1 -17.97 -18.36 -20.44
CA MET A 1 -17.14 -19.16 -19.53
C MET A 1 -15.78 -19.34 -20.17
N LEU A 2 -14.87 -18.46 -19.92
CA LEU A 2 -13.47 -18.55 -20.30
C LEU A 2 -12.69 -18.39 -18.99
N SER A 3 -12.38 -19.54 -18.37
CA SER A 3 -11.42 -19.60 -17.27
C SER A 3 -10.02 -19.54 -17.91
N THR A 4 -9.34 -18.43 -17.77
CA THR A 4 -7.89 -18.39 -17.97
C THR A 4 -7.26 -19.17 -16.81
N GLN A 5 -7.00 -20.43 -17.02
CA GLN A 5 -6.10 -21.22 -16.18
C GLN A 5 -4.68 -20.69 -16.42
N PHE A 6 -4.04 -20.22 -15.38
CA PHE A 6 -2.59 -20.10 -15.34
C PHE A 6 -2.03 -21.52 -15.37
N ASN A 7 -1.59 -21.96 -16.52
CA ASN A 7 -1.04 -23.30 -16.70
C ASN A 7 0.48 -23.18 -16.65
N ARG A 8 1.08 -23.54 -15.53
CA ARG A 8 2.54 -23.60 -15.35
C ARG A 8 3.21 -24.68 -16.21
N ASP A 9 2.44 -25.60 -16.79
CA ASP A 9 2.97 -26.67 -17.65
C ASP A 9 3.38 -26.21 -19.05
N ASN A 10 3.06 -24.97 -19.42
CA ASN A 10 3.68 -24.33 -20.56
C ASN A 10 4.89 -23.54 -20.10
N GLN A 11 6.05 -24.18 -20.13
CA GLN A 11 7.36 -23.54 -20.21
C GLN A 11 7.46 -22.65 -21.46
N HIS A 12 6.61 -21.68 -21.61
CA HIS A 12 6.93 -20.45 -22.29
C HIS A 12 7.42 -19.50 -21.21
N GLN A 13 8.70 -19.69 -20.84
CA GLN A 13 9.53 -18.58 -20.46
C GLN A 13 9.16 -17.41 -21.38
N ALA A 14 8.29 -16.53 -20.94
CA ALA A 14 8.36 -15.15 -21.34
C ALA A 14 9.63 -14.61 -20.68
N ILE A 15 10.78 -15.12 -21.17
CA ILE A 15 12.05 -14.46 -21.04
C ILE A 15 11.77 -13.11 -21.71
N ILE A 16 11.46 -12.09 -20.92
CA ILE A 16 11.85 -10.73 -21.28
C ILE A 16 13.35 -10.84 -21.33
N LYS A 17 13.83 -11.21 -22.53
CA LYS A 17 15.26 -11.35 -22.76
C LYS A 17 15.89 -10.04 -22.29
N PRO A 18 17.09 -10.06 -21.70
CA PRO A 18 17.86 -8.86 -21.38
C PRO A 18 17.95 -7.85 -22.54
N SER A 19 17.59 -8.25 -23.74
CA SER A 19 17.46 -7.43 -24.93
C SER A 19 16.38 -6.31 -24.87
N LEU A 20 15.33 -6.40 -24.05
CA LEU A 20 14.36 -5.29 -23.93
C LEU A 20 14.86 -4.22 -22.94
N LEU A 21 15.50 -4.63 -21.86
CA LEU A 21 16.17 -3.68 -20.95
C LEU A 21 17.39 -3.04 -21.65
N ALA A 22 18.17 -3.82 -22.40
CA ALA A 22 19.25 -3.32 -23.24
C ALA A 22 18.75 -2.38 -24.36
N GLY A 23 17.54 -2.60 -24.87
CA GLY A 23 16.88 -1.71 -25.82
C GLY A 23 16.51 -0.35 -25.24
N CYS A 24 16.02 -0.32 -24.02
CA CYS A 24 15.73 0.93 -23.30
C CYS A 24 17.01 1.70 -22.94
N ILE A 25 18.07 1.00 -22.53
CA ILE A 25 19.38 1.59 -22.24
C ILE A 25 20.05 2.09 -23.54
N ALA A 26 19.91 1.37 -24.65
CA ALA A 26 20.46 1.80 -25.95
C ALA A 26 19.74 3.02 -26.54
N LEU A 27 18.43 3.22 -26.26
CA LEU A 27 17.72 4.45 -26.63
C LEU A 27 18.17 5.66 -25.80
N ALA A 28 18.57 5.44 -24.54
CA ALA A 28 19.06 6.50 -23.65
C ALA A 28 20.50 6.97 -23.98
N LEU A 29 21.26 6.15 -24.73
CA LEU A 29 22.67 6.44 -25.11
C LEU A 29 22.81 7.06 -26.50
N LEU A 30 21.73 7.36 -27.21
CA LEU A 30 21.82 8.12 -28.45
C LEU A 30 22.22 9.55 -28.14
N PRO A 31 23.31 10.10 -28.70
CA PRO A 31 23.69 11.49 -28.45
C PRO A 31 22.62 12.41 -29.06
N SER A 32 21.86 13.08 -28.20
CA SER A 32 21.02 14.18 -28.61
C SER A 32 21.93 15.30 -29.13
N ALA A 33 21.82 15.63 -30.42
CA ALA A 33 22.46 16.79 -30.97
C ALA A 33 21.90 18.03 -30.24
N ALA A 34 22.73 18.60 -29.37
CA ALA A 34 22.41 19.83 -28.67
C ALA A 34 22.32 20.97 -29.68
N PHE A 35 21.12 21.44 -29.96
CA PHE A 35 20.93 22.76 -30.57
C PHE A 35 21.03 23.80 -29.46
N ALA A 36 22.13 24.53 -29.44
CA ALA A 36 22.28 25.67 -28.57
C ALA A 36 21.29 26.77 -29.00
N ALA A 37 20.34 27.07 -28.12
CA ALA A 37 19.48 28.24 -28.28
C ALA A 37 20.19 29.51 -27.76
N PRO A 38 19.95 30.71 -28.35
CA PRO A 38 20.60 31.94 -27.93
C PRO A 38 20.04 32.40 -26.57
N ALA A 39 20.95 32.93 -25.75
CA ALA A 39 20.63 33.56 -24.48
C ALA A 39 19.68 34.74 -24.66
N THR A 40 18.54 34.71 -24.00
CA THR A 40 17.62 35.86 -23.89
C THR A 40 17.39 36.21 -22.41
N GLU A 41 17.28 37.51 -22.21
CA GLU A 41 17.19 38.28 -20.99
C GLU A 41 16.38 37.66 -19.82
N GLU A 42 16.92 37.85 -18.61
CA GLU A 42 16.25 37.54 -17.37
C GLU A 42 14.95 38.32 -17.19
N THR A 43 13.84 37.67 -17.40
CA THR A 43 12.55 38.15 -16.91
C THR A 43 12.27 37.41 -15.61
N VAL A 44 12.25 38.15 -14.50
CA VAL A 44 11.78 37.61 -13.21
C VAL A 44 10.27 37.39 -13.33
N ILE A 45 9.88 36.19 -13.69
CA ILE A 45 8.49 35.76 -13.65
C ILE A 45 8.25 35.23 -12.24
N VAL A 46 7.41 35.92 -11.46
CA VAL A 46 6.82 35.36 -10.23
C VAL A 46 5.75 34.38 -10.68
N GLU A 47 6.14 33.15 -10.95
CA GLU A 47 5.21 32.06 -11.26
C GLU A 47 4.54 31.59 -9.98
N GLY A 48 3.29 31.93 -9.82
CA GLY A 48 2.38 31.13 -9.00
C GLY A 48 2.07 29.84 -9.77
N SER A 49 2.97 28.88 -9.75
CA SER A 49 2.83 27.62 -10.46
C SER A 49 1.72 26.77 -9.84
N ALA A 50 0.80 26.25 -10.68
CA ALA A 50 -0.10 25.16 -10.29
C ALA A 50 0.63 23.78 -10.29
N THR A 51 1.95 23.80 -10.50
CA THR A 51 2.80 22.63 -10.32
C THR A 51 2.67 22.13 -8.88
N ALA A 52 2.57 20.82 -8.70
CA ALA A 52 2.85 20.20 -7.42
C ALA A 52 4.10 20.88 -6.84
N PRO A 53 4.14 21.19 -5.54
CA PRO A 53 5.35 21.72 -4.95
C PRO A 53 6.50 20.84 -5.41
N ASP A 54 7.59 21.45 -5.85
CA ASP A 54 8.86 20.75 -5.99
C ASP A 54 9.21 20.29 -4.57
N ASP A 55 8.76 19.08 -4.21
CA ASP A 55 8.90 18.52 -2.87
C ASP A 55 10.33 18.07 -2.62
N GLY A 56 11.28 18.71 -3.32
CA GLY A 56 12.70 18.49 -3.13
C GLY A 56 13.06 17.02 -3.35
N GLU A 57 13.17 16.58 -4.58
CA GLU A 57 13.59 15.21 -4.93
C GLU A 57 14.84 14.75 -4.15
N ASN A 58 15.56 15.67 -3.50
CA ASN A 58 16.80 15.43 -2.77
C ASN A 58 16.76 15.92 -1.31
N ASP A 59 15.60 16.01 -0.67
CA ASP A 59 15.50 16.47 0.72
C ASP A 59 14.84 15.40 1.63
N TYR A 60 15.35 15.30 2.85
CA TYR A 60 14.73 14.53 3.93
C TYR A 60 13.46 15.21 4.48
N ASN A 61 13.36 16.53 4.31
CA ASN A 61 12.29 17.35 4.84
C ASN A 61 11.27 17.71 3.75
N VAL A 62 10.13 17.11 3.79
CA VAL A 62 8.98 17.51 2.98
C VAL A 62 8.33 18.74 3.64
N THR A 63 8.28 19.86 2.91
CA THR A 63 7.83 21.15 3.46
C THR A 63 6.33 21.20 3.72
N SER A 64 5.54 20.51 2.90
CA SER A 64 4.08 20.49 3.04
C SER A 64 3.49 19.14 2.66
N THR A 65 2.33 18.83 3.24
CA THR A 65 1.58 17.60 2.98
C THR A 65 0.08 17.83 3.10
N SER A 66 -0.69 17.06 2.37
CA SER A 66 -2.15 16.99 2.51
C SER A 66 -2.60 15.89 3.46
N ALA A 67 -1.65 15.20 4.13
CA ALA A 67 -1.87 14.07 5.01
C ALA A 67 -2.71 14.42 6.20
N GLY A 68 -3.73 14.34 6.58
CA GLY A 68 -4.54 14.69 7.77
C GLY A 68 -5.87 15.33 7.42
N THR A 69 -5.87 16.25 6.45
CA THR A 69 -7.10 17.00 6.14
C THR A 69 -7.37 17.20 4.64
N LYS A 70 -6.51 16.75 3.73
CA LYS A 70 -6.46 17.09 2.29
C LYS A 70 -6.12 18.57 1.97
N MET A 71 -6.03 19.45 2.97
CA MET A 71 -5.47 20.79 2.80
C MET A 71 -3.94 20.69 2.81
N GLN A 72 -3.28 21.44 1.95
CA GLN A 72 -1.81 21.56 1.99
C GLN A 72 -1.40 22.31 3.26
N MET A 73 -0.67 21.65 4.15
CA MET A 73 -0.19 22.21 5.43
C MET A 73 1.22 21.75 5.71
N THR A 74 1.98 22.53 6.44
CA THR A 74 3.26 22.07 6.98
C THR A 74 3.01 20.95 8.01
N GLN A 75 3.99 20.07 8.24
CA GLN A 75 3.86 19.06 9.29
C GLN A 75 3.58 19.70 10.66
N ARG A 76 4.10 20.91 10.90
CA ARG A 76 3.92 21.71 12.11
C ARG A 76 2.44 22.09 12.33
N ASP A 77 1.74 22.43 11.26
CA ASP A 77 0.33 22.88 11.31
C ASP A 77 -0.68 21.74 11.49
N ILE A 78 -0.29 20.50 11.26
CA ILE A 78 -1.19 19.35 11.37
C ILE A 78 -1.27 18.90 12.84
N PRO A 79 -2.43 18.99 13.52
CA PRO A 79 -2.56 18.61 14.92
C PRO A 79 -2.68 17.09 15.11
N GLN A 80 -1.79 16.33 14.50
CA GLN A 80 -1.65 14.88 14.61
C GLN A 80 -0.18 14.49 14.49
N SER A 81 0.15 13.29 14.99
CA SER A 81 1.47 12.70 14.78
C SER A 81 1.60 12.23 13.33
N VAL A 82 2.36 12.95 12.54
CA VAL A 82 2.65 12.65 11.12
C VAL A 82 4.13 12.34 10.96
N THR A 83 4.44 11.31 10.19
CA THR A 83 5.80 11.03 9.71
C THR A 83 5.75 10.97 8.18
N ILE A 84 6.68 11.64 7.53
CA ILE A 84 6.87 11.57 6.09
C ILE A 84 8.24 10.95 5.84
N VAL A 85 8.25 9.92 5.01
CA VAL A 85 9.47 9.27 4.53
C VAL A 85 9.63 9.67 3.08
N SER A 86 10.56 10.57 2.81
CA SER A 86 10.83 11.12 1.47
C SER A 86 11.54 10.11 0.57
N GLN A 87 11.54 10.35 -0.74
CA GLN A 87 12.28 9.55 -1.72
C GLN A 87 13.74 9.44 -1.33
N GLN A 88 14.42 10.55 -1.04
CA GLN A 88 15.83 10.57 -0.65
C GLN A 88 16.10 9.69 0.56
N ARG A 89 15.23 9.73 1.57
CA ARG A 89 15.37 8.86 2.73
C ARG A 89 15.17 7.39 2.40
N MET A 90 14.21 7.07 1.51
CA MET A 90 13.99 5.68 1.06
C MET A 90 15.22 5.16 0.31
N GLU A 91 15.81 5.96 -0.55
CA GLU A 91 17.01 5.61 -1.32
C GLU A 91 18.24 5.44 -0.42
N ASP A 92 18.56 6.40 0.44
CA ASP A 92 19.72 6.36 1.33
C ASP A 92 19.67 5.20 2.34
N GLN A 93 18.47 4.84 2.79
CA GLN A 93 18.25 3.75 3.73
C GLN A 93 17.87 2.44 3.04
N GLN A 94 17.84 2.42 1.70
CA GLN A 94 17.47 1.27 0.88
C GLN A 94 16.12 0.64 1.28
N LEU A 95 15.12 1.49 1.55
CA LEU A 95 13.75 1.07 1.87
C LEU A 95 13.01 0.81 0.56
N GLN A 96 13.08 -0.42 0.06
CA GLN A 96 12.63 -0.78 -1.28
C GLN A 96 11.18 -1.27 -1.33
N THR A 97 10.61 -1.60 -0.18
CA THR A 97 9.22 -2.02 -0.05
C THR A 97 8.48 -1.17 0.98
N LEU A 98 7.16 -1.06 0.84
CA LEU A 98 6.34 -0.40 1.85
C LEU A 98 6.51 -1.04 3.24
N GLY A 99 6.70 -2.36 3.29
CA GLY A 99 6.98 -3.08 4.52
C GLY A 99 8.24 -2.56 5.24
N GLU A 100 9.33 -2.35 4.51
CA GLU A 100 10.58 -1.80 5.05
C GLU A 100 10.41 -0.35 5.51
N VAL A 101 9.65 0.47 4.78
CA VAL A 101 9.30 1.83 5.22
C VAL A 101 8.55 1.81 6.54
N MET A 102 7.55 0.92 6.68
CA MET A 102 6.79 0.79 7.93
C MET A 102 7.67 0.32 9.09
N GLU A 103 8.56 -0.64 8.87
CA GLU A 103 9.49 -1.14 9.89
C GLU A 103 10.48 -0.05 10.36
N ASN A 104 10.83 0.89 9.50
CA ASN A 104 11.69 2.03 9.80
C ASN A 104 10.93 3.28 10.28
N THR A 105 9.63 3.16 10.48
CA THR A 105 8.80 4.27 10.96
C THR A 105 8.52 4.13 12.46
N LEU A 106 8.87 5.15 13.24
CA LEU A 106 8.64 5.17 14.69
C LEU A 106 7.15 4.99 15.01
N GLY A 107 6.85 4.15 16.03
CA GLY A 107 5.48 3.90 16.48
C GLY A 107 4.69 2.93 15.61
N ILE A 108 5.33 2.24 14.69
CA ILE A 108 4.81 1.07 13.99
C ILE A 108 5.55 -0.17 14.50
N SER A 109 4.82 -1.24 14.75
CA SER A 109 5.37 -2.56 15.06
C SER A 109 4.87 -3.59 14.06
N LYS A 110 5.72 -4.59 13.76
CA LYS A 110 5.44 -5.67 12.82
C LYS A 110 5.17 -6.97 13.56
N SER A 111 4.21 -7.73 13.10
CA SER A 111 4.00 -9.14 13.45
C SER A 111 4.11 -9.96 12.18
N GLN A 112 5.18 -10.74 12.06
CA GLN A 112 5.40 -11.63 10.92
C GLN A 112 4.58 -12.90 11.10
N ALA A 113 3.72 -13.24 10.14
CA ALA A 113 2.93 -14.47 10.16
C ALA A 113 3.67 -15.62 9.45
N ASP A 114 4.34 -15.30 8.34
CA ASP A 114 5.13 -16.24 7.54
C ASP A 114 6.13 -15.47 6.64
N SER A 115 6.70 -16.10 5.61
CA SER A 115 7.71 -15.46 4.76
C SER A 115 7.21 -14.16 4.10
N ASP A 116 5.93 -14.10 3.70
CA ASP A 116 5.39 -13.02 2.87
C ASP A 116 4.31 -12.19 3.56
N ARG A 117 3.69 -12.72 4.63
CA ARG A 117 2.61 -12.02 5.32
C ARG A 117 3.09 -11.39 6.61
N ALA A 118 2.99 -10.08 6.67
CA ALA A 118 3.23 -9.30 7.87
C ALA A 118 1.99 -8.45 8.19
N LEU A 119 1.71 -8.30 9.46
CA LEU A 119 0.70 -7.40 9.99
C LEU A 119 1.43 -6.25 10.69
N TYR A 120 0.97 -5.05 10.44
CA TYR A 120 1.55 -3.85 11.04
C TYR A 120 0.57 -3.24 12.04
N TYR A 121 1.10 -2.75 13.13
CA TYR A 121 0.32 -2.20 14.23
C TYR A 121 0.83 -0.81 14.61
N SER A 122 -0.09 0.06 14.97
CA SER A 122 0.20 1.34 15.58
C SER A 122 -0.75 1.55 16.75
N ARG A 123 -0.22 2.04 17.89
CA ARG A 123 -1.02 2.27 19.11
C ARG A 123 -1.82 1.05 19.60
N GLY A 124 -1.34 -0.16 19.31
CA GLY A 124 -1.99 -1.43 19.69
C GLY A 124 -3.08 -1.92 18.73
N PHE A 125 -3.39 -1.18 17.66
CA PHE A 125 -4.36 -1.57 16.64
C PHE A 125 -3.68 -1.91 15.33
N GLN A 126 -4.22 -2.91 14.62
CA GLN A 126 -3.74 -3.27 13.29
C GLN A 126 -3.99 -2.13 12.31
N ILE A 127 -3.00 -1.85 11.46
CA ILE A 127 -3.11 -0.90 10.36
C ILE A 127 -3.83 -1.59 9.19
N ASP A 128 -4.97 -1.06 8.81
CA ASP A 128 -5.82 -1.52 7.71
C ASP A 128 -6.12 -0.40 6.69
N ASN A 129 -5.66 0.82 6.97
CA ASN A 129 -5.89 2.00 6.15
C ASN A 129 -4.66 2.31 5.29
N TYR A 130 -4.70 1.85 4.04
CA TYR A 130 -3.73 2.18 3.01
C TYR A 130 -4.37 3.11 1.98
N MET A 131 -3.60 4.08 1.50
CA MET A 131 -4.02 5.04 0.49
C MET A 131 -2.94 5.17 -0.58
N VAL A 132 -3.36 5.52 -1.77
CA VAL A 132 -2.49 6.00 -2.83
C VAL A 132 -3.04 7.33 -3.31
N ASP A 133 -2.23 8.39 -3.25
CA ASP A 133 -2.63 9.78 -3.54
C ASP A 133 -3.90 10.22 -2.79
N GLY A 134 -4.03 9.78 -1.52
CA GLY A 134 -5.16 10.09 -0.67
C GLY A 134 -6.46 9.34 -1.00
N ILE A 135 -6.42 8.35 -1.89
CA ILE A 135 -7.56 7.47 -2.19
C ILE A 135 -7.45 6.20 -1.34
N PRO A 136 -8.40 5.94 -0.41
CA PRO A 136 -8.35 4.76 0.43
C PRO A 136 -8.52 3.47 -0.36
N THR A 137 -7.71 2.47 -0.01
CA THR A 137 -7.83 1.09 -0.44
C THR A 137 -7.98 0.21 0.79
N TYR A 138 -9.05 -0.58 0.85
CA TYR A 138 -9.23 -1.51 1.95
C TYR A 138 -8.23 -2.66 1.86
N PHE A 139 -7.53 -2.92 2.95
CA PHE A 139 -6.57 -4.02 3.06
C PHE A 139 -7.24 -5.25 3.68
N GLU A 140 -7.25 -6.35 2.95
CA GLU A 140 -7.72 -7.64 3.44
C GLU A 140 -6.52 -8.48 3.90
N SER A 141 -6.28 -8.49 5.20
CA SER A 141 -5.11 -9.17 5.80
C SER A 141 -5.09 -10.69 5.59
N ARG A 142 -6.27 -11.30 5.46
CA ARG A 142 -6.41 -12.75 5.29
C ARG A 142 -5.72 -13.25 4.01
N TRP A 143 -5.87 -12.51 2.92
CA TRP A 143 -5.37 -12.91 1.61
C TRP A 143 -4.01 -12.29 1.28
N ASN A 144 -3.61 -11.25 2.01
CA ASN A 144 -2.36 -10.49 1.81
C ASN A 144 -1.99 -10.29 0.34
N LEU A 145 -2.68 -9.38 -0.31
CA LEU A 145 -2.56 -9.12 -1.75
C LEU A 145 -1.29 -8.35 -2.15
N GLY A 146 -0.27 -8.34 -1.29
CA GLY A 146 1.04 -7.79 -1.63
C GLY A 146 1.19 -6.28 -1.51
N ASP A 147 0.23 -5.57 -0.90
CA ASP A 147 0.33 -4.12 -0.75
C ASP A 147 1.61 -3.69 0.01
N ALA A 148 2.00 -4.45 1.04
CA ALA A 148 3.25 -4.21 1.77
C ALA A 148 4.52 -4.54 0.97
N LEU A 149 4.40 -5.23 -0.16
CA LEU A 149 5.48 -5.57 -1.07
C LEU A 149 5.58 -4.60 -2.26
N SER A 150 4.70 -3.58 -2.31
CA SER A 150 4.76 -2.52 -3.34
C SER A 150 6.15 -1.89 -3.37
N ASP A 151 6.68 -1.69 -4.58
CA ASP A 151 8.02 -1.16 -4.75
C ASP A 151 8.06 0.35 -4.55
N MET A 152 8.96 0.80 -3.69
CA MET A 152 9.06 2.23 -3.34
C MET A 152 9.71 3.07 -4.43
N ALA A 153 10.35 2.48 -5.41
CA ALA A 153 10.85 3.24 -6.57
C ALA A 153 9.74 3.94 -7.37
N LEU A 154 8.48 3.49 -7.23
CA LEU A 154 7.31 4.08 -7.89
C LEU A 154 6.75 5.30 -7.16
N PHE A 155 7.19 5.54 -5.92
CA PHE A 155 6.61 6.56 -5.04
C PHE A 155 7.64 7.62 -4.67
N GLU A 156 7.17 8.84 -4.53
CA GLU A 156 7.96 10.00 -4.12
C GLU A 156 8.12 10.04 -2.60
N ARG A 157 7.07 9.66 -1.88
CA ARG A 157 7.08 9.62 -0.42
C ARG A 157 6.02 8.70 0.15
N VAL A 158 6.19 8.34 1.40
CA VAL A 158 5.19 7.64 2.22
C VAL A 158 4.86 8.50 3.43
N GLU A 159 3.58 8.77 3.61
CA GLU A 159 3.04 9.58 4.70
C GLU A 159 2.32 8.67 5.70
N VAL A 160 2.66 8.78 6.97
CA VAL A 160 2.09 8.00 8.06
C VAL A 160 1.40 8.91 9.05
N VAL A 161 0.08 8.89 9.08
CA VAL A 161 -0.74 9.66 10.05
C VAL A 161 -1.25 8.70 11.11
N ARG A 162 -0.82 8.90 12.36
CA ARG A 162 -1.17 8.00 13.47
C ARG A 162 -2.46 8.40 14.16
N GLY A 163 -3.18 7.40 14.66
CA GLY A 163 -4.43 7.56 15.39
C GLY A 163 -5.67 7.32 14.54
N ALA A 164 -6.80 7.90 14.93
CA ALA A 164 -8.04 7.79 14.20
C ALA A 164 -8.05 8.73 12.98
N THR A 165 -8.06 8.17 11.78
CA THR A 165 -7.92 8.91 10.51
C THR A 165 -9.22 8.99 9.71
N GLY A 166 -10.36 8.87 10.39
CA GLY A 166 -11.67 8.76 9.74
C GLY A 166 -12.06 9.92 8.83
N LEU A 167 -11.51 11.13 9.05
CA LEU A 167 -11.69 12.27 8.11
C LEU A 167 -11.11 11.94 6.74
N MET A 168 -9.96 11.26 6.67
CA MET A 168 -9.27 10.90 5.44
C MET A 168 -9.80 9.60 4.84
N THR A 169 -9.88 8.54 5.66
CA THR A 169 -10.14 7.18 5.20
C THR A 169 -11.61 6.77 5.22
N GLY A 170 -12.41 7.42 6.06
CA GLY A 170 -13.82 7.07 6.30
C GLY A 170 -13.95 5.95 7.32
N THR A 171 -13.48 4.75 7.02
CA THR A 171 -13.56 3.56 7.88
C THR A 171 -12.18 3.03 8.23
N GLY A 172 -12.09 2.21 9.28
CA GLY A 172 -10.88 1.50 9.71
C GLY A 172 -10.65 1.51 11.21
N ASN A 173 -9.44 1.11 11.62
CA ASN A 173 -8.99 1.07 13.01
C ASN A 173 -8.34 2.40 13.45
N PRO A 174 -8.36 2.73 14.76
CA PRO A 174 -7.67 3.91 15.29
C PRO A 174 -6.15 3.68 15.43
N SER A 175 -5.53 3.17 14.39
CA SER A 175 -4.11 2.76 14.30
C SER A 175 -3.26 3.83 13.62
N ALA A 176 -3.25 3.81 12.31
CA ALA A 176 -2.63 4.78 11.42
C ALA A 176 -3.26 4.68 10.03
N ALA A 177 -3.09 5.72 9.21
CA ALA A 177 -3.27 5.67 7.76
C ALA A 177 -1.91 5.81 7.09
N ILE A 178 -1.65 4.97 6.09
CA ILE A 178 -0.44 4.96 5.28
C ILE A 178 -0.81 5.47 3.88
N ASN A 179 -0.25 6.59 3.48
CA ASN A 179 -0.48 7.17 2.16
C ASN A 179 0.81 7.12 1.33
N MET A 180 0.76 6.44 0.22
CA MET A 180 1.83 6.40 -0.78
C MET A 180 1.55 7.48 -1.83
N VAL A 181 2.46 8.41 -2.01
CA VAL A 181 2.35 9.47 -3.01
C VAL A 181 3.21 9.11 -4.21
N ARG A 182 2.59 9.06 -5.39
CA ARG A 182 3.28 8.67 -6.63
C ARG A 182 4.26 9.73 -7.10
N LYS A 183 5.29 9.28 -7.80
CA LYS A 183 6.18 10.16 -8.55
C LYS A 183 5.44 10.83 -9.70
N HIS A 184 5.74 12.10 -9.95
CA HIS A 184 5.22 12.91 -11.05
C HIS A 184 6.33 13.28 -12.06
N ALA A 185 5.94 13.65 -13.27
CA ALA A 185 6.85 14.18 -14.29
C ALA A 185 7.00 15.69 -14.10
N THR A 186 7.91 16.12 -13.23
CA THR A 186 8.09 17.53 -12.86
C THR A 186 9.14 18.24 -13.68
N SER A 187 10.13 17.52 -14.22
CA SER A 187 11.28 18.13 -14.89
C SER A 187 10.94 18.66 -16.28
N ARG A 188 11.37 19.90 -16.54
CA ARG A 188 11.32 20.53 -17.88
C ARG A 188 12.55 20.22 -18.73
N GLU A 189 13.48 19.43 -18.21
CA GLU A 189 14.66 18.94 -18.90
C GLU A 189 14.71 17.41 -18.79
N PHE A 190 15.45 16.77 -19.68
CA PHE A 190 15.69 15.34 -19.53
C PHE A 190 16.48 15.09 -18.24
N LYS A 191 15.93 14.25 -17.35
CA LYS A 191 16.62 13.73 -16.18
C LYS A 191 16.51 12.21 -16.19
N GLY A 192 17.52 11.53 -15.72
CA GLY A 192 17.50 10.08 -15.63
C GLY A 192 18.44 9.58 -14.57
N ASP A 193 17.96 8.60 -13.83
CA ASP A 193 18.74 7.81 -12.89
C ASP A 193 18.66 6.33 -13.27
N VAL A 194 19.78 5.63 -13.19
CA VAL A 194 19.85 4.18 -13.39
C VAL A 194 20.70 3.58 -12.31
N SER A 195 20.13 2.68 -11.54
CA SER A 195 20.82 1.98 -10.46
C SER A 195 20.91 0.48 -10.70
N ALA A 196 22.00 -0.12 -10.25
CA ALA A 196 22.22 -1.56 -10.23
C ALA A 196 22.77 -1.95 -8.85
N GLU A 197 22.16 -2.94 -8.24
CA GLU A 197 22.51 -3.43 -6.91
C GLU A 197 22.75 -4.94 -6.96
N TYR A 198 23.80 -5.37 -6.27
CA TYR A 198 24.05 -6.78 -5.99
C TYR A 198 24.30 -6.95 -4.50
N GLY A 199 23.66 -7.93 -3.86
CA GLY A 199 23.68 -8.10 -2.42
C GLY A 199 23.69 -9.54 -1.94
N SER A 200 23.53 -9.70 -0.63
CA SER A 200 23.44 -11.01 0.01
C SER A 200 22.24 -11.80 -0.52
N TRP A 201 22.33 -13.13 -0.47
CA TRP A 201 21.33 -14.06 -1.00
C TRP A 201 21.04 -13.83 -2.49
N ASN A 202 22.09 -13.69 -3.29
CA ASN A 202 22.02 -13.51 -4.73
C ASN A 202 21.07 -12.38 -5.16
N LYS A 203 20.91 -11.36 -4.31
CA LYS A 203 20.07 -10.22 -4.64
C LYS A 203 20.64 -9.45 -5.82
N GLU A 204 19.84 -9.33 -6.86
CA GLU A 204 20.08 -8.51 -8.02
C GLU A 204 18.90 -7.55 -8.19
N ARG A 205 19.19 -6.25 -8.29
CA ARG A 205 18.17 -5.23 -8.51
C ARG A 205 18.65 -4.21 -9.53
N TYR A 206 17.78 -3.89 -10.48
CA TYR A 206 18.01 -2.90 -11.51
C TYR A 206 16.81 -1.96 -11.58
N VAL A 207 17.05 -0.66 -11.53
CA VAL A 207 16.00 0.37 -11.60
C VAL A 207 16.42 1.45 -12.58
N ALA A 208 15.49 1.90 -13.40
CA ALA A 208 15.63 3.09 -14.23
C ALA A 208 14.46 4.04 -13.94
N ASP A 209 14.76 5.31 -13.72
CA ASP A 209 13.82 6.39 -13.50
C ASP A 209 14.17 7.53 -14.46
N LEU A 210 13.34 7.73 -15.46
CA LEU A 210 13.61 8.65 -16.57
C LEU A 210 12.44 9.62 -16.69
N GLN A 211 12.74 10.91 -16.78
CA GLN A 211 11.75 11.94 -17.07
C GLN A 211 12.20 12.91 -18.14
N SER A 212 11.26 13.39 -18.94
CA SER A 212 11.54 14.29 -20.06
C SER A 212 10.32 15.14 -20.38
N PRO A 213 10.52 16.42 -20.77
CA PRO A 213 9.49 17.14 -21.46
C PRO A 213 9.19 16.46 -22.82
N LEU A 214 7.91 16.42 -23.18
CA LEU A 214 7.43 15.95 -24.49
C LEU A 214 7.16 17.11 -25.46
N THR A 215 7.11 18.33 -24.94
CA THR A 215 6.92 19.57 -25.72
C THR A 215 8.08 20.54 -25.45
N GLU A 216 8.39 21.40 -26.42
CA GLU A 216 9.49 22.35 -26.30
C GLU A 216 9.30 23.38 -25.17
N ASP A 217 8.04 23.70 -24.85
CA ASP A 217 7.70 24.63 -23.76
C ASP A 217 7.66 23.91 -22.38
N GLY A 218 7.92 22.61 -22.33
CA GLY A 218 7.91 21.80 -21.11
C GLY A 218 6.54 21.67 -20.43
N LYS A 219 5.45 21.99 -21.13
CA LYS A 219 4.09 21.89 -20.58
C LYS A 219 3.57 20.47 -20.52
N ILE A 220 4.00 19.61 -21.42
CA ILE A 220 3.69 18.17 -21.35
C ILE A 220 4.98 17.44 -21.03
N ARG A 221 4.96 16.68 -19.95
CA ARG A 221 6.12 15.95 -19.42
C ARG A 221 5.74 14.50 -19.20
N ALA A 222 6.70 13.62 -19.34
CA ALA A 222 6.53 12.20 -19.02
C ALA A 222 7.61 11.73 -18.06
N ARG A 223 7.27 10.78 -17.20
CA ARG A 223 8.20 10.02 -16.36
C ARG A 223 7.91 8.54 -16.52
N ILE A 224 8.96 7.76 -16.62
CA ILE A 224 8.90 6.31 -16.68
C ILE A 224 9.82 5.77 -15.58
N VAL A 225 9.28 4.95 -14.71
CA VAL A 225 10.04 4.21 -13.71
C VAL A 225 9.85 2.73 -13.97
N GLY A 226 10.94 1.97 -14.03
CA GLY A 226 10.85 0.54 -14.21
C GLY A 226 12.01 -0.18 -13.54
N GLY A 227 11.78 -1.41 -13.12
CA GLY A 227 12.83 -2.19 -12.51
C GLY A 227 12.52 -3.68 -12.42
N TYR A 228 13.58 -4.39 -12.07
CA TYR A 228 13.60 -5.82 -11.86
C TYR A 228 14.40 -6.13 -10.61
N GLN A 229 13.92 -7.06 -9.82
CA GLN A 229 14.65 -7.59 -8.66
C GLN A 229 14.48 -9.11 -8.61
N ASN A 230 15.56 -9.81 -8.32
CA ASN A 230 15.53 -11.22 -7.95
C ASN A 230 16.39 -11.43 -6.71
N ASN A 231 15.92 -12.19 -5.77
CA ASN A 231 16.68 -12.54 -4.57
C ASN A 231 16.22 -13.84 -3.93
N ASP A 232 17.19 -14.56 -3.39
CA ASP A 232 16.93 -15.63 -2.43
C ASP A 232 16.69 -15.05 -1.03
N SER A 233 16.58 -15.89 -0.03
CA SER A 233 16.43 -15.52 1.38
C SER A 233 17.31 -16.41 2.27
N TRP A 234 17.39 -16.06 3.55
CA TRP A 234 17.93 -16.94 4.57
C TRP A 234 17.10 -18.21 4.80
N LEU A 235 15.85 -18.25 4.29
CA LEU A 235 15.02 -19.46 4.30
C LEU A 235 15.41 -20.39 3.16
N ASP A 236 15.53 -21.68 3.44
CA ASP A 236 15.78 -22.71 2.44
C ASP A 236 14.75 -22.65 1.32
N ARG A 237 15.20 -22.69 0.06
CA ARG A 237 14.39 -22.78 -1.17
C ARG A 237 13.58 -21.52 -1.51
N TYR A 238 13.51 -20.54 -0.61
CA TYR A 238 12.77 -19.30 -0.89
C TYR A 238 13.50 -18.46 -1.93
N ASN A 239 12.75 -18.03 -2.93
CA ASN A 239 13.20 -17.06 -3.92
C ASN A 239 12.05 -16.10 -4.26
N SER A 240 12.35 -14.83 -4.47
CA SER A 240 11.37 -13.80 -4.87
C SER A 240 11.88 -13.06 -6.08
N GLU A 241 11.03 -13.00 -7.11
CA GLU A 241 11.26 -12.22 -8.33
C GLU A 241 10.21 -11.11 -8.41
N LYS A 242 10.65 -9.88 -8.70
CA LYS A 242 9.78 -8.72 -8.84
C LYS A 242 10.11 -7.96 -10.11
N THR A 243 9.08 -7.66 -10.90
CA THR A 243 9.13 -6.71 -12.01
C THR A 243 8.12 -5.60 -11.76
N PHE A 244 8.52 -4.37 -11.98
CA PHE A 244 7.62 -3.23 -11.82
C PHE A 244 7.86 -2.16 -12.89
N PHE A 245 6.79 -1.43 -13.17
CA PHE A 245 6.78 -0.35 -14.15
C PHE A 245 5.74 0.69 -13.76
N SER A 246 6.05 1.97 -13.94
CA SER A 246 5.10 3.08 -13.92
C SER A 246 5.41 4.03 -15.06
N GLY A 247 4.38 4.45 -15.77
CA GLY A 247 4.45 5.53 -16.75
C GLY A 247 3.41 6.59 -16.42
N ILE A 248 3.83 7.85 -16.36
CA ILE A 248 2.96 9.00 -16.06
C ILE A 248 3.23 10.12 -17.04
N VAL A 249 2.16 10.81 -17.42
CA VAL A 249 2.20 12.05 -18.21
C VAL A 249 1.52 13.14 -17.41
N ASP A 250 2.23 14.23 -17.20
CA ASP A 250 1.75 15.47 -16.60
C ASP A 250 1.67 16.57 -17.67
N ALA A 251 0.51 17.20 -17.78
CA ALA A 251 0.22 18.22 -18.79
C ALA A 251 -0.36 19.48 -18.16
N ASP A 252 0.30 20.60 -18.37
CA ASP A 252 -0.20 21.93 -18.02
C ASP A 252 -1.08 22.43 -19.19
N LEU A 253 -2.41 22.26 -19.05
CA LEU A 253 -3.39 22.65 -20.05
C LEU A 253 -3.76 24.14 -19.89
N GLY A 254 -2.78 25.02 -20.11
CA GLY A 254 -2.83 26.45 -19.79
C GLY A 254 -2.39 26.74 -18.34
N ASP A 255 -2.63 27.97 -17.88
CA ASP A 255 -2.09 28.45 -16.59
C ASP A 255 -2.89 27.98 -15.36
N LEU A 256 -4.09 27.43 -15.57
CA LEU A 256 -5.03 27.12 -14.49
C LEU A 256 -5.37 25.63 -14.37
N THR A 257 -4.98 24.83 -15.37
CA THR A 257 -5.40 23.42 -15.46
C THR A 257 -4.19 22.51 -15.58
N MET A 258 -4.07 21.55 -14.68
CA MET A 258 -3.08 20.48 -14.75
C MET A 258 -3.81 19.13 -14.86
N LEU A 259 -3.41 18.31 -15.81
CA LEU A 259 -3.86 16.94 -15.99
C LEU A 259 -2.67 15.99 -15.79
N SER A 260 -2.83 15.01 -14.95
CA SER A 260 -1.91 13.90 -14.75
C SER A 260 -2.62 12.59 -15.05
N ALA A 261 -2.02 11.70 -15.81
CA ALA A 261 -2.55 10.37 -16.07
C ALA A 261 -1.43 9.35 -16.19
N GLY A 262 -1.68 8.14 -15.69
CA GLY A 262 -0.63 7.12 -15.71
C GLY A 262 -1.13 5.71 -15.50
N TYR A 263 -0.17 4.80 -15.64
CA TYR A 263 -0.34 3.37 -15.47
C TYR A 263 0.78 2.81 -14.60
N GLU A 264 0.43 1.92 -13.69
CA GLU A 264 1.34 1.21 -12.79
C GLU A 264 1.12 -0.29 -12.95
N TYR A 265 2.23 -1.04 -13.10
CA TYR A 265 2.28 -2.49 -13.16
C TYR A 265 3.30 -3.01 -12.16
N GLN A 266 2.95 -4.05 -11.42
CA GLN A 266 3.89 -4.80 -10.60
C GLN A 266 3.55 -6.29 -10.68
N ARG A 267 4.56 -7.13 -10.84
CA ARG A 267 4.47 -8.58 -10.75
C ARG A 267 5.45 -9.07 -9.71
N ILE A 268 5.00 -9.92 -8.81
CA ILE A 268 5.77 -10.50 -7.72
C ILE A 268 5.53 -11.99 -7.75
N ASP A 269 6.56 -12.75 -8.08
CA ASP A 269 6.54 -14.20 -8.13
C ASP A 269 7.41 -14.72 -6.97
N VAL A 270 6.83 -15.54 -6.10
CA VAL A 270 7.52 -16.08 -4.92
C VAL A 270 7.50 -17.61 -4.99
N ASN A 271 8.68 -18.22 -4.96
CA ASN A 271 8.88 -19.66 -4.93
C ASN A 271 9.14 -20.12 -3.50
N SER A 272 8.57 -21.27 -3.14
CA SER A 272 8.69 -21.92 -1.84
C SER A 272 8.42 -20.96 -0.65
N PRO A 273 7.34 -20.13 -0.69
CA PRO A 273 6.94 -19.34 0.47
C PRO A 273 6.47 -20.24 1.59
N THR A 274 6.74 -19.86 2.83
CA THR A 274 6.15 -20.54 3.99
C THR A 274 4.70 -20.08 4.21
N TRP A 275 3.87 -20.95 4.76
CA TRP A 275 2.55 -20.62 5.24
C TRP A 275 2.42 -20.97 6.71
N GLY A 276 2.68 -19.99 7.57
CA GLY A 276 2.86 -20.19 9.00
C GLY A 276 4.28 -20.58 9.39
N GLY A 277 4.45 -21.08 10.59
CA GLY A 277 5.74 -21.35 11.20
C GLY A 277 6.09 -22.82 11.31
N LEU A 278 7.26 -23.10 11.94
CA LEU A 278 7.73 -24.43 12.28
C LEU A 278 7.01 -24.98 13.53
N PRO A 279 6.76 -26.30 13.64
CA PRO A 279 6.19 -26.93 14.82
C PRO A 279 7.08 -26.70 16.05
N ARG A 280 6.64 -25.88 16.97
CA ARG A 280 7.45 -25.47 18.13
C ARG A 280 7.55 -26.53 19.21
N TRP A 281 6.53 -27.35 19.40
CA TRP A 281 6.41 -28.22 20.55
C TRP A 281 6.52 -29.69 20.20
N ASN A 282 7.21 -30.45 21.05
CA ASN A 282 7.17 -31.87 21.02
C ASN A 282 5.92 -32.41 21.77
N THR A 283 5.58 -33.68 21.53
CA THR A 283 4.46 -34.37 22.21
C THR A 283 4.66 -34.47 23.70
N ASP A 284 5.90 -34.40 24.22
CA ASP A 284 6.25 -34.40 25.63
C ASP A 284 6.19 -33.02 26.30
N GLY A 285 5.80 -31.97 25.54
CA GLY A 285 5.74 -30.57 26.00
C GLY A 285 7.07 -29.84 25.96
N SER A 286 8.17 -30.46 25.56
CA SER A 286 9.44 -29.77 25.33
C SER A 286 9.42 -28.98 24.02
N SER A 287 10.24 -27.92 23.94
CA SER A 287 10.34 -27.10 22.72
C SER A 287 11.32 -27.72 21.71
N ASN A 288 11.02 -27.56 20.43
CA ASN A 288 11.93 -27.83 19.34
C ASN A 288 12.86 -26.64 19.06
N SER A 289 14.04 -26.96 18.56
CA SER A 289 14.99 -26.00 18.00
C SER A 289 15.35 -26.44 16.59
N TYR A 290 15.26 -25.52 15.66
CA TYR A 290 15.56 -25.76 14.24
C TYR A 290 16.69 -24.83 13.78
N ASP A 291 17.36 -25.25 12.70
CA ASP A 291 18.20 -24.35 11.96
C ASP A 291 17.39 -23.13 11.50
N ARG A 292 18.03 -21.97 11.50
CA ARG A 292 17.37 -20.73 11.10
C ARG A 292 16.84 -20.78 9.67
N ALA A 293 17.56 -21.46 8.76
CA ALA A 293 17.18 -21.58 7.38
C ALA A 293 16.00 -22.54 7.13
N ARG A 294 15.62 -23.32 8.14
CA ARG A 294 14.59 -24.35 8.02
C ARG A 294 13.27 -23.78 7.53
N SER A 295 12.71 -24.39 6.49
CA SER A 295 11.44 -23.99 5.88
C SER A 295 10.43 -25.15 5.90
N THR A 296 9.14 -24.84 6.11
CA THR A 296 8.01 -25.78 5.95
C THR A 296 7.51 -25.83 4.50
N ALA A 297 7.98 -24.96 3.63
CA ALA A 297 7.50 -24.88 2.25
C ALA A 297 7.95 -26.10 1.44
N PRO A 298 7.08 -26.74 0.66
CA PRO A 298 7.48 -27.70 -0.34
C PRO A 298 8.05 -27.00 -1.59
N ASP A 299 8.81 -27.76 -2.39
CA ASP A 299 9.49 -27.24 -3.60
C ASP A 299 8.51 -26.70 -4.65
N TRP A 300 7.28 -27.21 -4.69
CA TRP A 300 6.23 -26.77 -5.61
C TRP A 300 5.42 -25.56 -5.12
N ALA A 301 5.64 -25.09 -3.88
CA ALA A 301 4.88 -23.97 -3.34
C ALA A 301 5.22 -22.66 -4.07
N TYR A 302 4.21 -21.83 -4.28
CA TYR A 302 4.36 -20.51 -4.87
C TYR A 302 3.27 -19.55 -4.40
N ASN A 303 3.54 -18.24 -4.55
CA ASN A 303 2.59 -17.19 -4.23
C ASN A 303 2.83 -16.00 -5.18
N ASP A 304 2.12 -16.01 -6.31
CA ASP A 304 2.30 -15.07 -7.39
C ASP A 304 1.23 -13.96 -7.32
N LYS A 305 1.62 -12.73 -7.62
CA LYS A 305 0.74 -11.57 -7.58
C LYS A 305 1.00 -10.66 -8.76
N GLU A 306 -0.07 -10.09 -9.29
CA GLU A 306 0.00 -9.09 -10.35
C GLU A 306 -0.87 -7.89 -9.97
N ILE A 307 -0.33 -6.70 -10.08
CA ILE A 307 -0.96 -5.44 -9.73
C ILE A 307 -0.98 -4.55 -10.96
N ASN A 308 -2.17 -4.13 -11.37
CA ASN A 308 -2.41 -3.20 -12.46
C ASN A 308 -3.20 -2.01 -11.95
N LYS A 309 -2.74 -0.78 -12.21
CA LYS A 309 -3.46 0.44 -11.82
C LYS A 309 -3.44 1.46 -12.96
N VAL A 310 -4.59 2.03 -13.25
CA VAL A 310 -4.74 3.21 -14.10
C VAL A 310 -5.24 4.34 -13.23
N PHE A 311 -4.65 5.51 -13.36
CA PHE A 311 -5.01 6.66 -12.54
C PHE A 311 -4.99 7.97 -13.32
N MET A 312 -5.77 8.92 -12.84
CA MET A 312 -5.88 10.26 -13.40
C MET A 312 -6.10 11.27 -12.28
N THR A 313 -5.43 12.41 -12.37
CA THR A 313 -5.66 13.57 -11.52
C THR A 313 -5.87 14.80 -12.42
N LEU A 314 -6.95 15.52 -12.19
CA LEU A 314 -7.21 16.82 -12.81
C LEU A 314 -7.26 17.87 -11.71
N LYS A 315 -6.38 18.87 -11.80
CA LYS A 315 -6.38 20.05 -10.93
C LYS A 315 -6.80 21.28 -11.74
N GLN A 316 -7.77 22.00 -11.24
CA GLN A 316 -8.29 23.22 -11.87
C GLN A 316 -8.32 24.37 -10.86
N ARG A 317 -7.50 25.40 -11.07
CA ARG A 317 -7.67 26.67 -10.36
C ARG A 317 -8.82 27.44 -11.00
N PHE A 318 -9.70 27.98 -10.18
CA PHE A 318 -10.83 28.78 -10.64
C PHE A 318 -10.91 30.15 -9.96
N ALA A 319 -10.06 30.41 -8.98
CA ALA A 319 -9.80 31.71 -8.38
C ALA A 319 -8.35 31.77 -7.86
N ASP A 320 -7.89 32.93 -7.42
CA ASP A 320 -6.49 33.14 -7.01
C ASP A 320 -6.02 32.15 -5.93
N THR A 321 -6.90 31.78 -5.01
CA THR A 321 -6.58 30.91 -3.88
C THR A 321 -7.36 29.59 -3.87
N TRP A 322 -8.20 29.34 -4.87
CA TRP A 322 -9.07 28.17 -4.94
C TRP A 322 -8.73 27.25 -6.09
N GLN A 323 -8.67 25.96 -5.78
CA GLN A 323 -8.56 24.91 -6.78
C GLN A 323 -9.58 23.78 -6.52
N ALA A 324 -9.95 23.10 -7.57
CA ALA A 324 -10.66 21.84 -7.52
C ALA A 324 -9.74 20.72 -7.99
N THR A 325 -9.78 19.59 -7.30
CA THR A 325 -9.01 18.38 -7.65
C THR A 325 -9.97 17.22 -7.85
N LEU A 326 -9.85 16.55 -9.00
CA LEU A 326 -10.53 15.31 -9.30
C LEU A 326 -9.50 14.20 -9.42
N ASN A 327 -9.59 13.18 -8.58
CA ASN A 327 -8.79 11.97 -8.67
C ASN A 327 -9.67 10.81 -9.08
N ALA A 328 -9.21 10.00 -10.02
CA ALA A 328 -9.85 8.77 -10.45
C ALA A 328 -8.81 7.65 -10.52
N THR A 329 -9.18 6.46 -10.05
CA THR A 329 -8.31 5.28 -10.12
C THR A 329 -9.11 4.02 -10.40
N HIS A 330 -8.53 3.16 -11.21
CA HIS A 330 -8.93 1.77 -11.37
C HIS A 330 -7.73 0.88 -11.02
N SER A 331 -7.92 -0.05 -10.10
CA SER A 331 -6.88 -0.98 -9.67
C SER A 331 -7.39 -2.41 -9.73
N GLU A 332 -6.59 -3.29 -10.29
CA GLU A 332 -6.82 -4.73 -10.27
C GLU A 332 -5.60 -5.43 -9.68
N VAL A 333 -5.82 -6.26 -8.66
CA VAL A 333 -4.81 -7.12 -8.07
C VAL A 333 -5.26 -8.56 -8.25
N GLU A 334 -4.44 -9.35 -8.93
CA GLU A 334 -4.64 -10.79 -9.10
C GLU A 334 -3.63 -11.55 -8.25
N PHE A 335 -4.02 -12.72 -7.78
CA PHE A 335 -3.09 -13.63 -7.15
C PHE A 335 -3.42 -15.09 -7.48
N ASP A 336 -2.40 -15.91 -7.49
CA ASP A 336 -2.49 -17.37 -7.52
C ASP A 336 -1.43 -17.95 -6.59
N SER A 337 -1.81 -18.88 -5.73
CA SER A 337 -0.90 -19.44 -4.75
C SER A 337 -1.21 -20.90 -4.47
N LYS A 338 -0.16 -21.71 -4.38
CA LYS A 338 -0.21 -23.06 -3.84
C LYS A 338 0.76 -23.15 -2.67
N MET A 339 0.24 -23.44 -1.49
CA MET A 339 1.03 -23.39 -0.27
C MET A 339 0.68 -24.56 0.65
N MET A 340 1.60 -24.83 1.59
CA MET A 340 1.45 -25.85 2.63
C MET A 340 1.70 -25.21 4.00
N TYR A 341 0.88 -25.57 4.99
CA TYR A 341 1.13 -25.26 6.40
C TYR A 341 1.22 -26.52 7.22
N VAL A 342 1.97 -26.45 8.30
CA VAL A 342 2.09 -27.50 9.32
C VAL A 342 1.51 -27.00 10.64
N ASP A 343 0.56 -27.75 11.21
CA ASP A 343 -0.02 -27.49 12.53
C ASP A 343 0.01 -28.79 13.33
N ALA A 344 1.11 -29.01 14.05
CA ALA A 344 1.38 -30.28 14.69
C ALA A 344 2.36 -30.15 15.86
N TYR A 345 2.37 -31.19 16.69
CA TYR A 345 3.46 -31.53 17.61
C TYR A 345 4.43 -32.48 16.93
N VAL A 346 5.68 -32.51 17.39
CA VAL A 346 6.69 -33.45 16.88
C VAL A 346 6.90 -34.55 17.91
N ASN A 347 6.81 -35.81 17.51
CA ASN A 347 7.28 -36.92 18.35
C ASN A 347 8.81 -36.91 18.36
N LYS A 348 9.38 -36.65 19.53
CA LYS A 348 10.83 -36.47 19.71
C LYS A 348 11.64 -37.73 19.39
N ALA A 349 11.04 -38.91 19.51
CA ALA A 349 11.75 -40.16 19.31
C ALA A 349 12.04 -40.46 17.83
N ASP A 350 11.14 -40.11 16.93
CA ASP A 350 11.20 -40.47 15.52
C ASP A 350 10.98 -39.29 14.56
N GLY A 351 10.58 -38.13 15.10
CA GLY A 351 10.28 -36.95 14.31
C GLY A 351 8.93 -36.96 13.58
N MET A 352 8.09 -37.99 13.85
CA MET A 352 6.75 -38.04 13.27
C MET A 352 5.89 -36.89 13.81
N LEU A 353 5.06 -36.33 12.93
CA LEU A 353 4.12 -35.30 13.32
C LEU A 353 2.87 -35.88 13.96
N VAL A 354 2.34 -35.20 14.96
CA VAL A 354 1.10 -35.58 15.68
C VAL A 354 0.16 -34.36 15.64
N GLY A 355 -1.01 -34.56 15.03
CA GLY A 355 -1.99 -33.50 14.88
C GLY A 355 -2.57 -33.03 16.23
N PRO A 356 -2.85 -31.73 16.40
CA PRO A 356 -3.40 -31.21 17.66
C PRO A 356 -4.83 -31.66 17.94
N TYR A 357 -5.52 -32.21 16.94
CA TYR A 357 -6.93 -32.60 17.00
C TYR A 357 -7.14 -34.11 17.08
N ILE A 358 -6.11 -34.93 17.24
CA ILE A 358 -6.16 -36.39 17.27
C ILE A 358 -7.19 -36.94 18.29
N ASN A 359 -7.44 -36.20 19.37
CA ASN A 359 -8.38 -36.60 20.42
C ASN A 359 -9.87 -36.41 20.04
N TYR A 360 -10.16 -35.76 18.89
CA TYR A 360 -11.54 -35.54 18.43
C TYR A 360 -12.13 -36.76 17.69
N GLY A 361 -11.31 -37.75 17.34
CA GLY A 361 -11.75 -38.98 16.71
C GLY A 361 -11.11 -39.28 15.36
N PRO A 362 -11.54 -40.36 14.69
CA PRO A 362 -10.99 -40.75 13.39
C PRO A 362 -11.15 -39.62 12.33
N GLY A 363 -10.08 -39.35 11.58
CA GLY A 363 -10.04 -38.31 10.54
C GLY A 363 -9.66 -36.93 11.04
N PHE A 364 -9.40 -36.78 12.36
CA PHE A 364 -8.89 -35.54 12.95
C PHE A 364 -7.38 -35.62 13.28
N ASP A 365 -6.69 -36.58 12.74
CA ASP A 365 -5.26 -36.82 12.92
C ASP A 365 -4.38 -36.05 11.89
N TYR A 366 -4.96 -35.17 11.11
CA TYR A 366 -4.20 -34.32 10.18
C TYR A 366 -3.20 -33.39 10.90
N VAL A 367 -2.07 -33.18 10.27
CA VAL A 367 -0.90 -32.44 10.80
C VAL A 367 -0.64 -31.13 10.06
N GLY A 368 -1.54 -30.77 9.20
CA GLY A 368 -1.45 -29.56 8.38
C GLY A 368 -2.41 -29.60 7.20
N GLY A 369 -2.15 -28.77 6.24
CA GLY A 369 -2.93 -28.74 5.00
C GLY A 369 -2.23 -28.06 3.86
N THR A 370 -2.71 -28.34 2.66
CA THR A 370 -2.33 -27.64 1.44
C THR A 370 -3.50 -26.80 0.95
N GLY A 371 -3.21 -25.66 0.37
CA GLY A 371 -4.20 -24.76 -0.21
C GLY A 371 -3.78 -24.29 -1.58
N TRP A 372 -4.71 -24.36 -2.53
CA TRP A 372 -4.63 -23.68 -3.79
C TRP A 372 -5.64 -22.55 -3.80
N ASN A 373 -5.16 -21.31 -3.76
CA ASN A 373 -5.97 -20.10 -3.67
C ASN A 373 -5.69 -19.18 -4.85
N SER A 374 -6.74 -18.63 -5.45
CA SER A 374 -6.61 -17.65 -6.52
C SER A 374 -7.71 -16.62 -6.45
N GLY A 375 -7.52 -15.49 -7.10
CA GLY A 375 -8.60 -14.51 -7.19
C GLY A 375 -8.14 -13.12 -7.61
N LYS A 376 -9.12 -12.20 -7.50
CA LYS A 376 -8.95 -10.82 -7.92
C LYS A 376 -9.58 -9.87 -6.92
N ARG A 377 -8.90 -8.74 -6.70
CA ARG A 377 -9.45 -7.54 -6.09
C ARG A 377 -9.50 -6.43 -7.13
N LYS A 378 -10.67 -5.85 -7.34
CA LYS A 378 -10.87 -4.68 -8.21
C LYS A 378 -11.33 -3.50 -7.40
N VAL A 379 -10.73 -2.34 -7.62
CA VAL A 379 -11.10 -1.08 -6.97
C VAL A 379 -11.32 -0.01 -8.02
N ASP A 380 -12.52 0.55 -8.05
CA ASP A 380 -12.84 1.77 -8.78
C ASP A 380 -13.07 2.89 -7.77
N ALA A 381 -12.36 3.99 -7.87
CA ALA A 381 -12.53 5.11 -6.96
C ALA A 381 -12.50 6.46 -7.68
N LEU A 382 -13.30 7.38 -7.15
CA LEU A 382 -13.39 8.77 -7.58
C LEU A 382 -13.42 9.65 -6.34
N ASP A 383 -12.62 10.72 -6.36
CA ASP A 383 -12.55 11.71 -5.30
C ASP A 383 -12.51 13.11 -5.90
N LEU A 384 -13.49 13.93 -5.58
CA LEU A 384 -13.60 15.32 -6.04
C LEU A 384 -13.66 16.24 -4.83
N PHE A 385 -12.74 17.18 -4.75
CA PHE A 385 -12.74 18.19 -3.70
C PHE A 385 -12.27 19.54 -4.21
N ALA A 386 -12.66 20.58 -3.49
CA ALA A 386 -12.13 21.91 -3.66
C ALA A 386 -11.48 22.37 -2.36
N ASP A 387 -10.35 23.03 -2.48
CA ASP A 387 -9.63 23.65 -1.38
C ASP A 387 -9.19 25.05 -1.73
N GLY A 388 -9.07 25.90 -0.72
CA GLY A 388 -8.66 27.28 -0.92
C GLY A 388 -8.65 28.10 0.35
N SER A 389 -8.31 29.36 0.22
CA SER A 389 -8.34 30.30 1.33
C SER A 389 -9.43 31.37 1.17
N TYR A 390 -9.89 31.89 2.29
CA TYR A 390 -10.85 32.98 2.36
C TYR A 390 -10.49 33.94 3.49
N GLU A 391 -10.89 35.20 3.35
CA GLU A 391 -10.69 36.20 4.39
C GLU A 391 -11.97 36.37 5.25
N LEU A 392 -11.80 36.37 6.56
CA LEU A 392 -12.85 36.67 7.50
C LEU A 392 -12.26 37.35 8.74
N PHE A 393 -12.87 38.44 9.19
CA PHE A 393 -12.41 39.27 10.33
C PHE A 393 -10.94 39.75 10.18
N GLY A 394 -10.52 40.08 8.94
CA GLY A 394 -9.18 40.57 8.64
C GLY A 394 -8.08 39.50 8.77
N ARG A 395 -8.44 38.22 8.74
CA ARG A 395 -7.52 37.08 8.79
C ARG A 395 -7.81 36.09 7.67
N GLN A 396 -6.75 35.45 7.21
CA GLN A 396 -6.85 34.39 6.21
C GLN A 396 -7.15 33.05 6.89
N HIS A 397 -8.08 32.31 6.31
CA HIS A 397 -8.52 30.99 6.73
C HIS A 397 -8.47 30.03 5.56
N ASN A 398 -8.38 28.72 5.82
CA ASN A 398 -8.45 27.71 4.78
C ASN A 398 -9.73 26.89 4.90
N LEU A 399 -10.28 26.47 3.77
CA LEU A 399 -11.45 25.60 3.69
C LEU A 399 -11.20 24.56 2.61
N MET A 400 -11.59 23.34 2.92
CA MET A 400 -11.65 22.22 1.99
C MET A 400 -13.00 21.53 2.14
N PHE A 401 -13.61 21.14 1.02
CA PHE A 401 -14.82 20.32 1.00
C PHE A 401 -14.85 19.45 -0.25
N GLY A 402 -15.46 18.28 -0.13
CA GLY A 402 -15.50 17.34 -1.25
C GLY A 402 -16.35 16.12 -0.99
N GLY A 403 -16.31 15.22 -1.95
CA GLY A 403 -16.99 13.94 -1.89
C GLY A 403 -16.21 12.86 -2.61
N SER A 404 -16.34 11.63 -2.12
CA SER A 404 -15.68 10.46 -2.71
C SER A 404 -16.66 9.31 -2.90
N TYR A 405 -16.36 8.50 -3.89
CA TYR A 405 -17.00 7.22 -4.16
C TYR A 405 -15.94 6.16 -4.39
N SER A 406 -16.09 5.00 -3.77
CA SER A 406 -15.31 3.83 -4.12
C SER A 406 -16.18 2.58 -4.19
N LYS A 407 -15.80 1.67 -5.09
CA LYS A 407 -16.34 0.33 -5.21
C LYS A 407 -15.17 -0.64 -5.21
N GLN A 408 -15.16 -1.56 -4.26
CA GLN A 408 -14.19 -2.65 -4.22
C GLN A 408 -14.91 -3.98 -4.35
N ASN A 409 -14.46 -4.83 -5.27
CA ASN A 409 -14.91 -6.21 -5.41
C ASN A 409 -13.75 -7.16 -5.14
N ASN A 410 -13.96 -8.11 -4.22
CA ASN A 410 -13.04 -9.19 -3.92
C ASN A 410 -13.69 -10.51 -4.33
N ARG A 411 -13.09 -11.21 -5.29
CA ARG A 411 -13.61 -12.51 -5.75
C ARG A 411 -12.50 -13.55 -5.70
N TYR A 412 -12.61 -14.47 -4.75
CA TYR A 412 -11.57 -15.43 -4.43
C TYR A 412 -12.10 -16.87 -4.50
N PHE A 413 -11.22 -17.76 -4.92
CA PHE A 413 -11.47 -19.19 -5.06
C PHE A 413 -10.46 -19.97 -4.23
N SER A 414 -10.84 -21.11 -3.71
CA SER A 414 -9.94 -21.99 -2.98
C SER A 414 -10.24 -23.46 -3.17
N SER A 415 -9.20 -24.27 -3.04
CA SER A 415 -9.26 -25.72 -2.89
C SER A 415 -8.30 -26.10 -1.78
N TRP A 416 -8.72 -27.06 -0.92
CA TRP A 416 -8.00 -27.44 0.29
C TRP A 416 -7.89 -28.95 0.38
N ALA A 417 -6.76 -29.42 0.94
CA ALA A 417 -6.59 -30.79 1.34
C ALA A 417 -5.86 -30.88 2.68
N ASN A 418 -6.28 -31.80 3.53
CA ASN A 418 -5.57 -32.12 4.76
C ASN A 418 -4.32 -32.94 4.46
N ILE A 419 -3.32 -32.83 5.32
CA ILE A 419 -2.08 -33.62 5.30
C ILE A 419 -2.08 -34.54 6.50
N PHE A 420 -1.78 -35.81 6.27
CA PHE A 420 -1.67 -36.81 7.34
C PHE A 420 -0.20 -37.12 7.68
N PRO A 421 0.09 -37.63 8.90
CA PRO A 421 1.46 -37.82 9.36
C PRO A 421 2.34 -38.64 8.41
N ASP A 422 1.82 -39.71 7.85
CA ASP A 422 2.55 -40.63 6.98
C ASP A 422 2.96 -39.99 5.64
N GLU A 423 2.27 -38.92 5.19
CA GLU A 423 2.59 -38.22 3.95
C GLU A 423 3.84 -37.37 4.07
N ILE A 424 4.14 -36.85 5.28
CA ILE A 424 5.37 -36.09 5.56
C ILE A 424 6.49 -37.00 6.05
N GLY A 425 6.14 -38.05 6.78
CA GLY A 425 7.11 -38.89 7.46
C GLY A 425 7.80 -38.15 8.61
N SER A 426 9.08 -38.47 8.87
CA SER A 426 9.84 -37.77 9.91
C SER A 426 10.11 -36.31 9.52
N PHE A 427 9.58 -35.37 10.29
CA PHE A 427 9.78 -33.93 10.04
C PHE A 427 11.26 -33.52 10.19
N TYR A 428 12.07 -34.29 10.94
CA TYR A 428 13.51 -34.02 11.02
C TYR A 428 14.23 -34.16 9.66
N ASN A 429 13.70 -35.00 8.78
CA ASN A 429 14.25 -35.24 7.43
C ASN A 429 13.54 -34.42 6.34
N PHE A 430 12.50 -33.66 6.67
CA PHE A 430 11.76 -32.86 5.70
C PHE A 430 12.68 -31.81 5.07
N ASN A 431 12.77 -31.81 3.74
CA ASN A 431 13.64 -30.95 2.95
C ASN A 431 12.92 -30.23 1.80
N GLY A 432 11.58 -30.18 1.84
CA GLY A 432 10.75 -29.61 0.78
C GLY A 432 10.23 -30.62 -0.24
N ASN A 433 10.76 -31.83 -0.24
CA ASN A 433 10.30 -32.90 -1.13
C ASN A 433 8.97 -33.50 -0.59
N PHE A 434 7.89 -32.78 -0.80
CA PHE A 434 6.52 -33.22 -0.48
C PHE A 434 5.75 -33.34 -1.80
N PRO A 435 5.01 -34.44 -2.03
CA PRO A 435 4.24 -34.62 -3.26
C PRO A 435 3.23 -33.48 -3.46
N GLN A 436 3.13 -33.01 -4.69
CA GLN A 436 2.10 -32.01 -4.99
C GLN A 436 0.73 -32.65 -4.82
N THR A 437 -0.13 -31.96 -4.08
CA THR A 437 -1.52 -32.39 -3.83
C THR A 437 -2.30 -32.48 -5.15
N ASP A 438 -3.10 -33.53 -5.29
CA ASP A 438 -4.13 -33.61 -6.32
C ASP A 438 -5.37 -32.84 -5.86
N TRP A 439 -5.39 -31.54 -6.14
CA TRP A 439 -6.48 -30.69 -5.69
C TRP A 439 -7.78 -30.92 -6.47
N SER A 440 -8.89 -30.94 -5.76
CA SER A 440 -10.18 -30.74 -6.37
C SER A 440 -10.26 -29.38 -7.07
N PRO A 441 -11.15 -29.20 -8.06
CA PRO A 441 -11.39 -27.90 -8.65
C PRO A 441 -11.70 -26.84 -7.58
N GLN A 442 -11.11 -25.66 -7.71
CA GLN A 442 -11.38 -24.55 -6.79
C GLN A 442 -12.87 -24.21 -6.72
N SER A 443 -13.36 -23.94 -5.54
CA SER A 443 -14.70 -23.41 -5.27
C SER A 443 -14.64 -21.94 -4.90
N LEU A 444 -15.74 -21.22 -5.14
CA LEU A 444 -15.85 -19.79 -4.76
C LEU A 444 -15.84 -19.68 -3.24
N ALA A 445 -14.78 -19.05 -2.71
CA ALA A 445 -14.57 -18.87 -1.27
C ALA A 445 -15.09 -17.51 -0.77
N GLN A 446 -15.02 -16.48 -1.63
CA GLN A 446 -15.44 -15.11 -1.30
C GLN A 446 -15.88 -14.38 -2.57
N ASP A 447 -16.97 -13.63 -2.50
CA ASP A 447 -17.41 -12.68 -3.52
C ASP A 447 -18.10 -11.51 -2.79
N ASP A 448 -17.31 -10.51 -2.49
CA ASP A 448 -17.75 -9.35 -1.72
C ASP A 448 -17.66 -8.10 -2.58
N THR A 449 -18.69 -7.27 -2.52
CA THR A 449 -18.64 -5.93 -3.10
C THR A 449 -18.89 -4.89 -2.02
N THR A 450 -17.90 -4.04 -1.79
CA THR A 450 -18.00 -2.92 -0.86
C THR A 450 -18.17 -1.62 -1.63
N HIS A 451 -19.15 -0.82 -1.25
CA HIS A 451 -19.36 0.53 -1.74
C HIS A 451 -19.16 1.52 -0.59
N MET A 452 -18.40 2.56 -0.82
CA MET A 452 -18.25 3.66 0.12
C MET A 452 -18.52 4.99 -0.58
N LYS A 453 -19.46 5.77 -0.04
CA LYS A 453 -19.79 7.12 -0.50
C LYS A 453 -19.58 8.07 0.66
N SER A 454 -18.88 9.16 0.42
CA SER A 454 -18.63 10.12 1.50
C SER A 454 -18.76 11.56 1.03
N LEU A 455 -19.18 12.40 1.99
CA LEU A 455 -19.05 13.86 1.90
C LEU A 455 -18.19 14.31 3.07
N TYR A 456 -17.29 15.24 2.86
CA TYR A 456 -16.38 15.71 3.88
C TYR A 456 -16.05 17.19 3.71
N ALA A 457 -15.75 17.84 4.82
CA ALA A 457 -15.26 19.20 4.85
C ALA A 457 -14.31 19.40 6.04
N ALA A 458 -13.36 20.31 5.88
CA ALA A 458 -12.52 20.78 6.96
C ALA A 458 -12.14 22.25 6.76
N THR A 459 -12.01 22.99 7.84
CA THR A 459 -11.54 24.38 7.82
C THR A 459 -10.44 24.59 8.84
N ARG A 460 -9.43 25.37 8.49
CA ARG A 460 -8.41 25.91 9.39
C ARG A 460 -8.69 27.38 9.62
N VAL A 461 -9.11 27.71 10.83
CA VAL A 461 -9.48 29.09 11.24
C VAL A 461 -8.32 29.68 12.03
N THR A 462 -7.76 30.78 11.58
CA THR A 462 -6.76 31.57 12.30
C THR A 462 -7.49 32.45 13.32
N LEU A 463 -7.48 32.04 14.60
CA LEU A 463 -8.11 32.77 15.70
C LEU A 463 -7.25 33.96 16.15
N ALA A 464 -5.94 33.75 16.18
CA ALA A 464 -4.91 34.76 16.43
C ALA A 464 -3.67 34.33 15.65
N ASP A 465 -2.65 35.21 15.51
CA ASP A 465 -1.45 34.85 14.75
C ASP A 465 -0.77 33.57 15.23
N PRO A 466 -0.64 33.31 16.54
CA PRO A 466 -0.09 32.04 17.02
C PRO A 466 -1.14 30.94 17.22
N LEU A 467 -2.45 31.16 16.95
CA LEU A 467 -3.49 30.23 17.35
C LEU A 467 -4.43 29.84 16.20
N HIS A 468 -4.41 28.56 15.86
CA HIS A 468 -5.17 28.00 14.74
C HIS A 468 -6.10 26.88 15.22
N LEU A 469 -7.37 26.96 14.85
CA LEU A 469 -8.39 25.96 15.10
C LEU A 469 -8.69 25.22 13.79
N ILE A 470 -8.58 23.90 13.79
CA ILE A 470 -8.97 23.05 12.68
C ILE A 470 -10.23 22.30 13.07
N LEU A 471 -11.26 22.40 12.25
CA LEU A 471 -12.52 21.66 12.42
C LEU A 471 -12.83 20.91 11.13
N GLY A 472 -13.30 19.69 11.26
CA GLY A 472 -13.72 18.90 10.11
C GLY A 472 -14.72 17.82 10.46
N ALA A 473 -15.38 17.32 9.46
CA ALA A 473 -16.26 16.16 9.56
C ALA A 473 -16.32 15.41 8.22
N ARG A 474 -16.53 14.11 8.32
CA ARG A 474 -16.84 13.26 7.17
C ARG A 474 -18.09 12.44 7.47
N TYR A 475 -19.06 12.50 6.58
CA TYR A 475 -20.19 11.60 6.54
C TYR A 475 -19.90 10.48 5.55
N THR A 476 -20.03 9.24 6.00
CA THR A 476 -19.76 8.05 5.18
C THR A 476 -20.98 7.14 5.18
N ASN A 477 -21.44 6.77 3.98
CA ASN A 477 -22.32 5.66 3.73
C ASN A 477 -21.46 4.48 3.24
N TRP A 478 -21.44 3.42 4.01
CA TRP A 478 -20.71 2.19 3.73
C TRP A 478 -21.68 1.03 3.55
N ARG A 479 -21.54 0.29 2.45
CA ARG A 479 -22.35 -0.87 2.14
C ARG A 479 -21.47 -2.02 1.66
N VAL A 480 -21.74 -3.23 2.15
CA VAL A 480 -21.14 -4.46 1.67
C VAL A 480 -22.23 -5.45 1.26
N ASP A 481 -22.03 -6.09 0.13
CA ASP A 481 -22.80 -7.23 -0.36
C ASP A 481 -21.84 -8.41 -0.47
N THR A 482 -22.14 -9.50 0.25
CA THR A 482 -21.35 -10.73 0.30
C THR A 482 -22.18 -11.92 -0.17
N LEU A 483 -21.58 -13.11 -0.24
CA LEU A 483 -22.32 -14.35 -0.56
C LEU A 483 -23.43 -14.69 0.44
N THR A 484 -23.34 -14.22 1.68
CA THR A 484 -24.20 -14.66 2.78
C THR A 484 -25.02 -13.54 3.41
N TYR A 485 -24.62 -12.29 3.22
CA TYR A 485 -25.32 -11.13 3.79
C TYR A 485 -25.06 -9.85 3.00
N SER A 486 -25.97 -8.89 3.21
CA SER A 486 -25.80 -7.50 2.79
C SER A 486 -25.96 -6.60 4.01
N MET A 487 -25.13 -5.58 4.12
CA MET A 487 -25.16 -4.65 5.24
C MET A 487 -24.84 -3.23 4.79
N GLU A 488 -25.58 -2.27 5.34
CA GLU A 488 -25.36 -0.85 5.11
C GLU A 488 -25.26 -0.10 6.45
N LYS A 489 -24.29 0.78 6.57
CA LYS A 489 -24.03 1.61 7.76
C LYS A 489 -23.69 3.03 7.34
N ASN A 490 -24.24 3.98 8.09
CA ASN A 490 -23.93 5.39 7.95
C ASN A 490 -23.24 5.89 9.23
N HIS A 491 -22.22 6.71 9.09
CA HIS A 491 -21.54 7.29 10.23
C HIS A 491 -20.96 8.66 9.89
N THR A 492 -20.91 9.54 10.90
CA THR A 492 -20.22 10.83 10.82
C THR A 492 -19.02 10.80 11.74
N THR A 493 -17.82 11.02 11.17
CA THR A 493 -16.56 11.10 11.90
C THR A 493 -16.14 12.56 12.07
N PRO A 494 -16.24 13.13 13.27
CA PRO A 494 -15.77 14.48 13.57
C PRO A 494 -14.25 14.52 13.74
N TYR A 495 -13.70 15.71 13.48
CA TYR A 495 -12.30 16.06 13.64
C TYR A 495 -12.21 17.47 14.25
N ALA A 496 -11.38 17.64 15.26
CA ALA A 496 -11.07 18.94 15.84
C ALA A 496 -9.60 18.98 16.25
N GLY A 497 -8.93 20.09 15.99
CA GLY A 497 -7.54 20.32 16.38
C GLY A 497 -7.29 21.78 16.72
N LEU A 498 -6.44 22.02 17.70
CA LEU A 498 -5.95 23.34 18.07
C LEU A 498 -4.44 23.31 17.98
N VAL A 499 -3.86 24.27 17.26
CA VAL A 499 -2.41 24.46 17.15
C VAL A 499 -2.06 25.80 17.70
N PHE A 500 -1.06 25.85 18.59
CA PHE A 500 -0.53 27.08 19.15
C PHE A 500 0.97 27.18 18.89
N ASP A 501 1.36 28.20 18.12
CA ASP A 501 2.74 28.53 17.83
C ASP A 501 3.38 29.25 19.00
N ILE A 502 4.27 28.56 19.71
CA ILE A 502 5.00 29.11 20.87
C ILE A 502 6.02 30.14 20.37
N ASN A 503 6.67 29.84 19.25
CA ASN A 503 7.59 30.71 18.54
C ASN A 503 7.83 30.12 17.10
N ASP A 504 8.76 30.68 16.33
CA ASP A 504 9.02 30.26 14.95
C ASP A 504 9.50 28.79 14.84
N ASN A 505 10.07 28.23 15.90
CA ASN A 505 10.65 26.87 15.92
C ASN A 505 9.78 25.84 16.62
N TRP A 506 8.87 26.25 17.49
CA TRP A 506 8.10 25.36 18.35
C TRP A 506 6.61 25.64 18.29
N SER A 507 5.82 24.59 18.14
CA SER A 507 4.37 24.64 18.28
C SER A 507 3.88 23.50 19.18
N THR A 508 2.75 23.71 19.83
CA THR A 508 2.03 22.68 20.57
C THR A 508 0.66 22.49 19.98
N TYR A 509 0.10 21.31 20.10
CA TYR A 509 -1.23 21.02 19.58
C TYR A 509 -2.01 20.10 20.50
N ALA A 510 -3.33 20.20 20.43
CA ALA A 510 -4.27 19.25 20.98
C ALA A 510 -5.28 18.86 19.90
N SER A 511 -5.64 17.59 19.81
CA SER A 511 -6.63 17.13 18.84
C SER A 511 -7.57 16.07 19.36
N TYR A 512 -8.73 16.03 18.75
CA TYR A 512 -9.74 14.98 18.82
C TYR A 512 -10.00 14.47 17.40
N THR A 513 -9.85 13.19 17.20
CA THR A 513 -10.14 12.52 15.92
C THR A 513 -10.93 11.25 16.17
N SER A 514 -11.78 10.87 15.23
CA SER A 514 -12.57 9.65 15.33
C SER A 514 -12.50 8.81 14.05
N ILE A 515 -12.86 7.55 14.18
CA ILE A 515 -12.98 6.60 13.09
C ILE A 515 -14.02 5.56 13.46
N PHE A 516 -14.63 4.90 12.48
CA PHE A 516 -15.53 3.78 12.73
C PHE A 516 -15.16 2.58 11.84
N GLN A 517 -15.47 1.40 12.36
CA GLN A 517 -15.29 0.15 11.62
C GLN A 517 -16.63 -0.61 11.58
N PRO A 518 -17.21 -0.84 10.40
CA PRO A 518 -18.37 -1.70 10.25
C PRO A 518 -18.03 -3.14 10.69
N GLN A 519 -19.01 -3.80 11.33
CA GLN A 519 -18.88 -5.19 11.76
C GLN A 519 -20.12 -5.98 11.38
N ASN A 520 -19.94 -7.27 11.12
CA ASN A 520 -21.00 -8.21 10.74
C ASN A 520 -21.49 -9.10 11.90
N ASP A 521 -20.99 -8.84 13.11
CA ASP A 521 -21.44 -9.52 14.32
C ASP A 521 -22.91 -9.17 14.63
N ARG A 522 -23.61 -10.13 15.22
CA ARG A 522 -25.04 -10.00 15.55
C ARG A 522 -25.27 -10.19 17.03
N ASP A 523 -26.28 -9.50 17.53
CA ASP A 523 -26.79 -9.71 18.87
C ASP A 523 -27.64 -10.99 18.97
N SER A 524 -28.11 -11.31 20.17
CA SER A 524 -28.95 -12.50 20.43
C SER A 524 -30.29 -12.51 19.69
N SER A 525 -30.72 -11.36 19.17
CA SER A 525 -31.93 -11.23 18.32
C SER A 525 -31.64 -11.40 16.82
N GLY A 526 -30.37 -11.57 16.44
CA GLY A 526 -29.92 -11.69 15.05
C GLY A 526 -29.73 -10.35 14.33
N LYS A 527 -29.84 -9.23 15.02
CA LYS A 527 -29.61 -7.88 14.47
C LYS A 527 -28.12 -7.56 14.44
N TYR A 528 -27.64 -6.98 13.34
CA TYR A 528 -26.25 -6.51 13.26
C TYR A 528 -25.95 -5.47 14.33
N LEU A 529 -24.81 -5.65 14.99
CA LEU A 529 -24.30 -4.68 15.95
C LEU A 529 -24.04 -3.32 15.29
N THR A 530 -23.98 -2.28 16.13
CA THR A 530 -23.51 -0.97 15.69
C THR A 530 -22.05 -1.03 15.29
N PRO A 531 -21.57 -0.16 14.37
CA PRO A 531 -20.14 -0.09 14.06
C PRO A 531 -19.30 0.11 15.33
N ILE A 532 -18.12 -0.48 15.35
CA ILE A 532 -17.09 -0.18 16.34
C ILE A 532 -16.63 1.26 16.09
N THR A 533 -16.50 2.06 17.14
CA THR A 533 -16.01 3.44 17.03
C THR A 533 -14.72 3.60 17.84
N GLY A 534 -13.72 4.22 17.21
CA GLY A 534 -12.47 4.59 17.87
C GLY A 534 -12.35 6.11 17.98
N ASN A 535 -11.98 6.59 19.16
CA ASN A 535 -11.69 8.01 19.40
C ASN A 535 -10.23 8.15 19.81
N ASN A 536 -9.59 9.18 19.30
CA ASN A 536 -8.22 9.52 19.63
C ASN A 536 -8.15 10.95 20.16
N TYR A 537 -7.52 11.10 21.32
CA TYR A 537 -7.17 12.39 21.91
C TYR A 537 -5.65 12.48 21.92
N GLU A 538 -5.11 13.55 21.40
CA GLU A 538 -3.66 13.70 21.27
C GLU A 538 -3.25 15.11 21.73
N LEU A 539 -2.15 15.15 22.46
CA LEU A 539 -1.43 16.36 22.83
C LEU A 539 0.03 16.18 22.38
N GLY A 540 0.58 17.18 21.71
CA GLY A 540 1.94 17.08 21.20
C GLY A 540 2.67 18.40 21.11
N LEU A 541 3.98 18.27 20.94
CA LEU A 541 4.93 19.35 20.69
C LEU A 541 5.66 19.07 19.38
N LYS A 542 5.81 20.07 18.57
CA LYS A 542 6.54 20.00 17.29
C LYS A 542 7.58 21.11 17.21
#